data_c0b8d969b7a50e41cf9fb77d6a0c48fd
#
_entry.id   c0b8d969b7a50e41cf9fb77d6a0c48fd
#
_cell.length_a   1.000
_cell.length_b   1.000
_cell.length_c   1.000
_cell.angle_alpha   90.00
_cell.angle_beta   90.00
_cell.angle_gamma   90.00
#
_symmetry.space_group_name_H-M   'P 1'
#
loop_
_entity.id
_entity.type
_entity.pdbx_description
1 polymer ?
#
loop_
_entity_poly.entity_id
_entity_poly.type
_entity_poly.pdbx_seq_one_letter_code
_entity_poly.pdbx_strand_id
1 'polypeptide(L)'
;NICFAIEKFAETDFMDITLPIKIKFTVKYSNEEIGYFEDNFDVDDSNSITLVAMQDSVDERINYYHDTPNQTKISMATIRTMNILYYYAQRMPSKEVDFRKTSGSGKVLNYLIQHSLEQSEIQEKDILKKTKLKNIVKNVNRQIKKINTITGDSVSAYVDTEVDKLVCRLLGLGDESGRELSSLGEGVQYAFNILLQIIEIIYDVKTTRKPEDFEERLINRDGKKLFPLFLVLDEPEVHQHPYRQRSLIRKIKALIENNNQEFLNLLKDLFDIDGLTGQIFIATHSPNILLDNYRQFIRLYKSTGTNSQLKIVSGMNVVIDDKLYKHMLHNFIYLKEAMFSKCIIFVEGDTENGAIPVFAERMGLDMDERGIGVIKLDGADSVKRCMALYKSFGIKSIAIIDKDKKGSYGSEPDVYFTKANDYEEDVYDNFKLTDYLKSCKELSGVEPYIPILRREGLNFNPGQFVENPANIEIDDTLQMKIMLENKDRELQKLKQSKNAAKGAILAGYVTVIPPAFQKIINKLIKEVK
;
A
#
# COMPACT_ATOMS: atom_id res chain seq x y z
N ASN A 1 -11.57 -7.03 -7.20
CA ASN A 1 -12.60 -8.04 -6.92
C ASN A 1 -12.20 -9.34 -7.56
N ILE A 2 -11.80 -10.32 -6.74
CA ILE A 2 -11.67 -11.67 -7.23
C ILE A 2 -13.08 -12.20 -7.37
N CYS A 3 -13.41 -12.64 -8.55
CA CYS A 3 -14.75 -12.96 -9.04
C CYS A 3 -15.51 -14.03 -8.26
N PHE A 4 -14.90 -14.66 -7.28
CA PHE A 4 -15.43 -15.84 -6.63
C PHE A 4 -16.61 -15.60 -5.66
N ALA A 5 -16.96 -14.35 -5.40
CA ALA A 5 -18.07 -14.00 -4.52
C ALA A 5 -19.20 -13.23 -5.21
N ILE A 6 -19.04 -12.84 -6.48
CA ILE A 6 -20.04 -12.06 -7.21
C ILE A 6 -20.64 -12.90 -8.35
N GLU A 7 -21.93 -12.72 -8.56
CA GLU A 7 -22.66 -13.39 -9.64
C GLU A 7 -22.53 -12.64 -10.97
N LYS A 8 -22.23 -11.33 -10.92
CA LYS A 8 -22.24 -10.44 -12.07
C LYS A 8 -21.32 -9.24 -11.83
N PHE A 9 -20.56 -8.83 -12.85
CA PHE A 9 -19.87 -7.54 -12.89
C PHE A 9 -20.86 -6.43 -13.25
N ALA A 10 -20.67 -5.24 -12.70
CA ALA A 10 -21.44 -4.06 -13.03
C ALA A 10 -20.99 -3.46 -14.38
N GLU A 11 -21.82 -2.63 -14.99
CA GLU A 11 -21.49 -1.92 -16.23
C GLU A 11 -20.17 -1.12 -16.11
N THR A 12 -19.94 -0.53 -14.94
CA THR A 12 -18.72 0.23 -14.63
C THR A 12 -17.43 -0.58 -14.59
N ASP A 13 -17.54 -1.91 -14.49
CA ASP A 13 -16.40 -2.82 -14.47
C ASP A 13 -15.91 -3.14 -15.90
N PHE A 14 -16.74 -2.88 -16.93
CA PHE A 14 -16.36 -3.07 -18.31
C PHE A 14 -15.56 -1.87 -18.81
N MET A 15 -14.36 -2.13 -19.35
CA MET A 15 -13.58 -1.10 -20.05
C MET A 15 -14.22 -0.72 -21.40
N ASP A 16 -14.85 -1.68 -22.04
CA ASP A 16 -15.64 -1.55 -23.26
C ASP A 16 -16.82 -2.51 -23.13
N ILE A 17 -18.04 -1.98 -23.10
CA ILE A 17 -19.28 -2.75 -22.92
C ILE A 17 -19.58 -3.73 -24.06
N THR A 18 -18.90 -3.57 -25.19
CA THR A 18 -19.00 -4.46 -26.36
C THR A 18 -18.07 -5.67 -26.28
N LEU A 19 -17.15 -5.68 -25.31
CA LEU A 19 -16.18 -6.75 -25.12
C LEU A 19 -16.43 -7.50 -23.82
N PRO A 20 -16.26 -8.84 -23.80
CA PRO A 20 -16.43 -9.63 -22.58
C PRO A 20 -15.36 -9.31 -21.55
N ILE A 21 -15.72 -9.43 -20.26
CA ILE A 21 -14.74 -9.52 -19.18
C ILE A 21 -14.33 -10.99 -19.07
N LYS A 22 -13.05 -11.27 -19.26
CA LYS A 22 -12.45 -12.59 -19.08
C LYS A 22 -11.30 -12.52 -18.10
N ILE A 23 -11.41 -13.24 -16.99
CA ILE A 23 -10.38 -13.34 -15.96
C ILE A 23 -9.92 -14.79 -15.90
N LYS A 24 -8.62 -15.00 -16.08
CA LYS A 24 -7.97 -16.30 -15.99
C LYS A 24 -7.15 -16.37 -14.72
N PHE A 25 -7.36 -17.42 -13.94
CA PHE A 25 -6.69 -17.66 -12.68
C PHE A 25 -6.07 -19.06 -12.68
N THR A 26 -4.74 -19.12 -12.58
CA THR A 26 -4.01 -20.40 -12.54
C THR A 26 -3.41 -20.57 -11.16
N VAL A 27 -3.76 -21.69 -10.52
CA VAL A 27 -3.18 -22.13 -9.24
C VAL A 27 -2.28 -23.32 -9.51
N LYS A 28 -1.05 -23.24 -9.02
CA LYS A 28 -0.08 -24.34 -9.11
C LYS A 28 0.11 -24.96 -7.74
N TYR A 29 0.03 -26.28 -7.68
CA TYR A 29 0.15 -27.06 -6.46
C TYR A 29 1.42 -27.91 -6.46
N SER A 30 1.91 -28.27 -5.28
CA SER A 30 2.91 -29.32 -5.12
C SER A 30 2.26 -30.69 -5.31
N ASN A 31 3.07 -31.73 -5.56
CA ASN A 31 2.56 -33.10 -5.70
C ASN A 31 1.79 -33.59 -4.47
N GLU A 32 2.16 -33.08 -3.27
CA GLU A 32 1.51 -33.46 -2.01
C GLU A 32 0.15 -32.79 -1.81
N GLU A 33 -0.10 -31.66 -2.51
CA GLU A 33 -1.32 -30.88 -2.37
C GLU A 33 -2.40 -31.26 -3.38
N ILE A 34 -2.01 -31.94 -4.46
CA ILE A 34 -2.88 -32.11 -5.62
C ILE A 34 -4.06 -33.00 -5.35
N GLY A 35 -3.89 -34.08 -4.55
CA GLY A 35 -4.94 -35.02 -4.23
C GLY A 35 -6.19 -34.41 -3.60
N TYR A 36 -6.03 -33.31 -2.87
CA TYR A 36 -7.14 -32.53 -2.30
C TYR A 36 -8.07 -31.91 -3.34
N PHE A 37 -7.51 -31.50 -4.49
CA PHE A 37 -8.27 -30.80 -5.53
C PHE A 37 -8.63 -31.69 -6.72
N GLU A 38 -8.01 -32.88 -6.87
CA GLU A 38 -8.15 -33.77 -8.02
C GLU A 38 -9.59 -34.21 -8.26
N ASP A 39 -10.34 -34.48 -7.20
CA ASP A 39 -11.74 -34.90 -7.30
C ASP A 39 -12.71 -33.78 -7.69
N ASN A 40 -12.31 -32.53 -7.54
CA ASN A 40 -13.17 -31.36 -7.72
C ASN A 40 -12.80 -30.48 -8.91
N PHE A 41 -11.56 -30.60 -9.41
CA PHE A 41 -11.03 -29.74 -10.45
C PHE A 41 -10.25 -30.54 -11.51
N ASP A 42 -10.28 -30.06 -12.73
CA ASP A 42 -9.43 -30.58 -13.80
C ASP A 42 -7.99 -30.07 -13.57
N VAL A 43 -7.11 -30.95 -13.19
CA VAL A 43 -5.68 -30.67 -12.95
C VAL A 43 -4.87 -31.03 -14.18
N ASP A 44 -4.00 -30.15 -14.63
CA ASP A 44 -3.13 -30.41 -15.78
C ASP A 44 -1.84 -31.17 -15.39
N ASP A 45 -1.09 -31.63 -16.38
CA ASP A 45 0.17 -32.40 -16.21
C ASP A 45 1.26 -31.60 -15.44
N SER A 46 1.08 -30.29 -15.27
CA SER A 46 1.98 -29.42 -14.51
C SER A 46 1.54 -29.18 -13.07
N ASN A 47 0.58 -29.94 -12.58
CA ASN A 47 -0.07 -29.78 -11.27
C ASN A 47 -0.73 -28.40 -11.12
N SER A 48 -1.34 -27.89 -12.18
CA SER A 48 -2.01 -26.61 -12.19
C SER A 48 -3.50 -26.76 -12.47
N ILE A 49 -4.28 -25.92 -11.81
CA ILE A 49 -5.71 -25.74 -12.06
C ILE A 49 -5.87 -24.36 -12.69
N THR A 50 -6.39 -24.30 -13.90
CA THR A 50 -6.66 -23.00 -14.55
C THR A 50 -8.15 -22.80 -14.69
N LEU A 51 -8.66 -21.77 -13.99
CA LEU A 51 -10.05 -21.36 -13.97
C LEU A 51 -10.23 -20.10 -14.80
N VAL A 52 -11.35 -20.02 -15.51
CA VAL A 52 -11.77 -18.85 -16.23
C VAL A 52 -13.11 -18.38 -15.67
N ALA A 53 -13.18 -17.11 -15.32
CA ALA A 53 -14.42 -16.40 -15.05
C ALA A 53 -14.70 -15.48 -16.24
N MET A 54 -15.84 -15.65 -16.90
CA MET A 54 -16.19 -14.89 -18.10
C MET A 54 -17.62 -14.36 -18.00
N GLN A 55 -17.77 -13.07 -18.29
CA GLN A 55 -19.07 -12.44 -18.47
C GLN A 55 -19.10 -11.81 -19.87
N ASP A 56 -19.98 -12.29 -20.72
CA ASP A 56 -20.00 -11.93 -22.15
C ASP A 56 -20.63 -10.55 -22.36
N SER A 57 -21.62 -10.18 -21.55
CA SER A 57 -22.28 -8.87 -21.62
C SER A 57 -22.69 -8.37 -20.24
N VAL A 58 -23.05 -7.10 -20.16
CA VAL A 58 -23.49 -6.45 -18.90
C VAL A 58 -24.69 -7.16 -18.28
N ASP A 59 -25.56 -7.76 -19.08
CA ASP A 59 -26.80 -8.40 -18.60
C ASP A 59 -26.63 -9.86 -18.22
N GLU A 60 -25.52 -10.49 -18.58
CA GLU A 60 -25.29 -11.90 -18.30
C GLU A 60 -24.61 -12.12 -16.94
N ARG A 61 -24.72 -13.36 -16.43
CA ARG A 61 -23.99 -13.79 -15.23
C ARG A 61 -22.59 -14.27 -15.58
N ILE A 62 -21.71 -14.25 -14.59
CA ILE A 62 -20.37 -14.79 -14.74
C ILE A 62 -20.45 -16.32 -14.90
N ASN A 63 -19.87 -16.83 -15.98
CA ASN A 63 -19.68 -18.25 -16.23
C ASN A 63 -18.29 -18.65 -15.75
N TYR A 64 -18.21 -19.74 -14.98
CA TYR A 64 -16.95 -20.30 -14.51
C TYR A 64 -16.70 -21.63 -15.21
N TYR A 65 -15.51 -21.81 -15.74
CA TYR A 65 -15.11 -23.05 -16.41
C TYR A 65 -13.59 -23.27 -16.34
N HIS A 66 -13.16 -24.52 -16.57
CA HIS A 66 -11.75 -24.84 -16.73
C HIS A 66 -11.22 -24.36 -18.07
N ASP A 67 -9.98 -23.86 -18.12
CA ASP A 67 -9.31 -23.47 -19.36
C ASP A 67 -8.78 -24.71 -20.11
N THR A 68 -9.70 -25.61 -20.43
CA THR A 68 -9.47 -26.84 -21.17
C THR A 68 -10.22 -26.77 -22.50
N PRO A 69 -9.88 -27.57 -23.51
CA PRO A 69 -10.60 -27.59 -24.79
C PRO A 69 -12.10 -27.80 -24.65
N ASN A 70 -12.53 -28.55 -23.64
CA ASN A 70 -13.92 -28.86 -23.38
C ASN A 70 -14.66 -27.78 -22.58
N GLN A 71 -13.95 -26.80 -22.02
CA GLN A 71 -14.49 -25.72 -21.18
C GLN A 71 -15.47 -26.23 -20.12
N THR A 72 -15.04 -27.26 -19.36
CA THR A 72 -15.86 -27.89 -18.33
C THR A 72 -16.34 -26.86 -17.32
N LYS A 73 -17.66 -26.71 -17.18
CA LYS A 73 -18.27 -25.73 -16.25
C LYS A 73 -17.99 -26.13 -14.80
N ILE A 74 -17.73 -25.11 -14.00
CA ILE A 74 -17.46 -25.24 -12.57
C ILE A 74 -18.57 -24.60 -11.78
N SER A 75 -19.04 -25.27 -10.74
CA SER A 75 -20.05 -24.73 -9.83
C SER A 75 -19.43 -23.72 -8.85
N MET A 76 -20.22 -22.74 -8.39
CA MET A 76 -19.80 -21.86 -7.30
C MET A 76 -19.50 -22.63 -6.01
N ALA A 77 -20.16 -23.75 -5.77
CA ALA A 77 -19.90 -24.60 -4.62
C ALA A 77 -18.49 -25.20 -4.69
N THR A 78 -18.07 -25.67 -5.87
CA THR A 78 -16.71 -26.17 -6.13
C THR A 78 -15.67 -25.07 -5.93
N ILE A 79 -15.90 -23.88 -6.47
CA ILE A 79 -14.96 -22.73 -6.30
C ILE A 79 -14.79 -22.39 -4.81
N ARG A 80 -15.86 -22.41 -4.04
CA ARG A 80 -15.82 -22.13 -2.58
C ARG A 80 -15.01 -23.15 -1.79
N THR A 81 -14.70 -24.32 -2.36
CA THR A 81 -13.80 -25.27 -1.69
C THR A 81 -12.36 -24.78 -1.61
N MET A 82 -11.98 -23.77 -2.39
CA MET A 82 -10.64 -23.15 -2.32
C MET A 82 -10.40 -22.26 -1.09
N ASN A 83 -11.40 -22.06 -0.22
CA ASN A 83 -11.30 -21.24 0.99
C ASN A 83 -10.70 -19.86 0.73
N ILE A 84 -11.44 -19.05 -0.01
CA ILE A 84 -11.01 -17.68 -0.35
C ILE A 84 -11.64 -16.70 0.63
N LEU A 85 -10.82 -16.03 1.43
CA LEU A 85 -11.24 -14.94 2.30
C LEU A 85 -10.94 -13.59 1.62
N TYR A 86 -11.99 -12.87 1.28
CA TYR A 86 -11.87 -11.51 0.76
C TYR A 86 -12.25 -10.47 1.82
N TYR A 87 -11.28 -9.61 2.18
CA TYR A 87 -11.46 -8.55 3.15
C TYR A 87 -11.54 -7.18 2.46
N TYR A 88 -12.73 -6.58 2.47
CA TYR A 88 -13.04 -5.32 1.79
C TYR A 88 -12.54 -4.10 2.56
N ALA A 89 -12.12 -3.04 1.84
CA ALA A 89 -11.70 -1.76 2.40
C ALA A 89 -12.80 -1.05 3.23
N GLN A 90 -14.07 -1.18 2.82
CA GLN A 90 -15.20 -0.43 3.41
C GLN A 90 -15.92 -1.17 4.55
N ARG A 91 -15.22 -1.97 5.33
CA ARG A 91 -15.84 -2.62 6.49
C ARG A 91 -15.90 -1.69 7.69
N MET A 92 -16.89 -1.92 8.55
CA MET A 92 -17.03 -1.25 9.85
C MET A 92 -16.79 -2.27 10.98
N PRO A 93 -15.53 -2.51 11.40
CA PRO A 93 -15.20 -3.54 12.38
C PRO A 93 -15.96 -3.38 13.70
N SER A 94 -16.19 -2.16 14.16
CA SER A 94 -16.96 -1.87 15.37
C SER A 94 -18.39 -2.40 15.35
N LYS A 95 -18.96 -2.59 14.15
CA LYS A 95 -20.30 -3.18 13.99
C LYS A 95 -20.27 -4.70 13.82
N GLU A 96 -19.13 -5.29 13.48
CA GLU A 96 -18.98 -6.72 13.22
C GLU A 96 -18.47 -7.47 14.46
N VAL A 97 -17.59 -6.85 15.23
CA VAL A 97 -16.87 -7.46 16.36
C VAL A 97 -17.65 -7.21 17.66
N ASP A 98 -18.65 -8.06 17.92
CA ASP A 98 -19.49 -8.01 19.12
C ASP A 98 -19.88 -9.46 19.52
N PHE A 99 -19.70 -9.83 20.78
CA PHE A 99 -20.11 -11.13 21.35
C PHE A 99 -21.60 -11.44 21.17
N ARG A 100 -22.44 -10.42 21.05
CA ARG A 100 -23.89 -10.56 20.89
C ARG A 100 -24.33 -10.99 19.50
N LYS A 101 -23.41 -11.00 18.54
CA LYS A 101 -23.71 -11.37 17.16
C LYS A 101 -23.51 -12.85 16.92
N THR A 102 -24.45 -13.42 16.18
CA THR A 102 -24.41 -14.84 15.77
C THR A 102 -23.88 -15.04 14.35
N SER A 103 -23.39 -13.98 13.73
CA SER A 103 -22.84 -13.99 12.36
C SER A 103 -21.54 -13.20 12.30
N GLY A 104 -20.71 -13.49 11.32
CA GLY A 104 -19.43 -12.82 11.13
C GLY A 104 -18.49 -13.07 12.31
N SER A 105 -17.63 -12.10 12.61
CA SER A 105 -16.66 -12.18 13.71
C SER A 105 -17.30 -12.45 15.08
N GLY A 106 -18.56 -12.06 15.29
CA GLY A 106 -19.31 -12.36 16.51
C GLY A 106 -19.55 -13.87 16.71
N LYS A 107 -19.72 -14.62 15.63
CA LYS A 107 -19.85 -16.08 15.67
C LYS A 107 -18.59 -16.76 16.24
N VAL A 108 -17.41 -16.27 15.82
CA VAL A 108 -16.13 -16.76 16.35
C VAL A 108 -16.00 -16.44 17.84
N LEU A 109 -16.36 -15.21 18.24
CA LEU A 109 -16.33 -14.82 19.64
C LEU A 109 -17.25 -15.70 20.51
N ASN A 110 -18.43 -16.05 20.01
CA ASN A 110 -19.33 -17.00 20.68
C ASN A 110 -18.71 -18.39 20.79
N TYR A 111 -18.05 -18.86 19.72
CA TYR A 111 -17.35 -20.14 19.74
C TYR A 111 -16.21 -20.17 20.78
N LEU A 112 -15.44 -19.08 20.92
CA LEU A 112 -14.41 -18.96 21.95
C LEU A 112 -14.99 -19.06 23.35
N ILE A 113 -16.18 -18.48 23.57
CA ILE A 113 -16.89 -18.59 24.87
C ILE A 113 -17.33 -20.04 25.11
N GLN A 114 -17.97 -20.68 24.12
CA GLN A 114 -18.39 -22.08 24.23
C GLN A 114 -17.22 -23.00 24.56
N HIS A 115 -16.12 -22.87 23.81
CA HIS A 115 -14.89 -23.65 24.03
C HIS A 115 -14.32 -23.43 25.46
N SER A 116 -14.31 -22.16 25.93
CA SER A 116 -13.86 -21.84 27.27
C SER A 116 -14.79 -22.40 28.36
N LEU A 117 -16.10 -22.42 28.13
CA LEU A 117 -17.09 -23.03 29.05
C LEU A 117 -16.97 -24.54 29.12
N GLU A 118 -16.69 -25.21 27.99
CA GLU A 118 -16.45 -26.65 27.95
C GLU A 118 -15.22 -27.07 28.75
N GLN A 119 -14.18 -26.24 28.74
CA GLN A 119 -12.95 -26.44 29.54
C GLN A 119 -13.12 -26.07 31.02
N SER A 120 -14.14 -25.28 31.36
CA SER A 120 -14.43 -24.85 32.72
C SER A 120 -15.62 -25.64 33.26
N GLU A 121 -15.57 -26.10 34.51
CA GLU A 121 -16.70 -26.79 35.18
C GLU A 121 -17.85 -25.82 35.59
N ILE A 122 -17.98 -24.69 34.88
CA ILE A 122 -18.99 -23.64 35.20
C ILE A 122 -20.38 -24.13 34.84
N GLN A 123 -21.27 -24.16 35.80
CA GLN A 123 -22.67 -24.53 35.63
C GLN A 123 -23.60 -23.31 35.66
N GLU A 124 -24.80 -23.46 35.08
CA GLU A 124 -25.84 -22.43 35.06
C GLU A 124 -26.08 -21.77 36.44
N LYS A 125 -26.05 -22.57 37.51
CA LYS A 125 -26.23 -22.10 38.90
C LYS A 125 -25.16 -21.11 39.38
N ASP A 126 -23.96 -21.18 38.78
CA ASP A 126 -22.82 -20.31 39.15
C ASP A 126 -22.97 -18.91 38.55
N ILE A 127 -23.68 -18.80 37.44
CA ILE A 127 -23.89 -17.53 36.71
C ILE A 127 -25.25 -16.91 37.11
N LEU A 128 -26.29 -17.71 37.36
CA LEU A 128 -27.65 -17.24 37.50
C LEU A 128 -28.25 -17.51 38.90
N LYS A 129 -28.64 -16.46 39.61
CA LYS A 129 -29.53 -16.58 40.80
C LYS A 129 -31.00 -16.63 40.32
N LYS A 130 -31.49 -17.84 39.94
CA LYS A 130 -32.84 -18.04 39.41
C LYS A 130 -33.97 -17.43 40.25
N THR A 131 -33.83 -17.43 41.60
CA THR A 131 -34.85 -16.90 42.49
C THR A 131 -35.07 -15.38 42.31
N LYS A 132 -34.02 -14.60 42.07
CA LYS A 132 -34.14 -13.14 41.82
C LYS A 132 -34.75 -12.85 40.45
N LEU A 133 -34.36 -13.63 39.41
CA LEU A 133 -34.89 -13.48 38.06
C LEU A 133 -36.37 -13.84 37.96
N LYS A 134 -36.84 -14.87 38.67
CA LYS A 134 -38.28 -15.20 38.74
C LYS A 134 -39.18 -14.05 39.15
N ASN A 135 -38.73 -13.22 40.09
CA ASN A 135 -39.49 -12.05 40.51
C ASN A 135 -39.55 -10.96 39.42
N ILE A 136 -38.45 -10.76 38.70
CA ILE A 136 -38.42 -9.82 37.57
C ILE A 136 -39.37 -10.30 36.45
N VAL A 137 -39.28 -11.58 36.07
CA VAL A 137 -40.14 -12.19 35.05
C VAL A 137 -41.62 -12.09 35.44
N LYS A 138 -41.94 -12.32 36.71
CA LYS A 138 -43.32 -12.14 37.22
C LYS A 138 -43.83 -10.71 37.06
N ASN A 139 -42.97 -9.73 37.32
CA ASN A 139 -43.35 -8.30 37.17
C ASN A 139 -43.50 -7.91 35.71
N VAL A 140 -42.58 -8.37 34.82
CA VAL A 140 -42.68 -8.13 33.37
C VAL A 140 -43.93 -8.79 32.79
N ASN A 141 -44.21 -10.03 33.19
CA ASN A 141 -45.41 -10.76 32.71
C ASN A 141 -46.73 -10.11 33.17
N ARG A 142 -46.72 -9.40 34.32
CA ARG A 142 -47.88 -8.59 34.72
C ARG A 142 -48.16 -7.45 33.76
N GLN A 143 -47.12 -6.85 33.18
CA GLN A 143 -47.31 -5.81 32.15
C GLN A 143 -47.68 -6.41 30.79
N ILE A 144 -47.02 -7.51 30.36
CA ILE A 144 -47.29 -8.22 29.12
C ILE A 144 -48.76 -8.70 29.12
N LYS A 145 -49.33 -9.14 30.24
CA LYS A 145 -50.73 -9.52 30.36
C LYS A 145 -51.69 -8.40 29.95
N LYS A 146 -51.34 -7.14 30.24
CA LYS A 146 -52.16 -6.00 29.79
C LYS A 146 -52.09 -5.83 28.28
N ILE A 147 -50.95 -6.07 27.64
CA ILE A 147 -50.79 -6.02 26.19
C ILE A 147 -51.57 -7.18 25.55
N ASN A 148 -51.49 -8.37 26.11
CA ASN A 148 -52.20 -9.54 25.62
C ASN A 148 -53.74 -9.32 25.61
N THR A 149 -54.27 -8.56 26.58
CA THR A 149 -55.72 -8.22 26.57
C THR A 149 -56.10 -7.27 25.45
N ILE A 150 -55.17 -6.51 24.91
CA ILE A 150 -55.39 -5.60 23.78
C ILE A 150 -55.28 -6.34 22.44
N THR A 151 -54.28 -7.22 22.32
CA THR A 151 -53.95 -7.95 21.07
C THR A 151 -54.74 -9.23 20.89
N GLY A 152 -55.30 -9.78 21.98
CA GLY A 152 -55.96 -11.10 21.96
C GLY A 152 -55.00 -12.28 21.95
N ASP A 153 -53.69 -12.05 22.06
CA ASP A 153 -52.63 -13.07 22.04
C ASP A 153 -52.25 -13.54 23.46
N SER A 154 -51.49 -14.63 23.56
CA SER A 154 -50.97 -15.17 24.82
C SER A 154 -49.43 -15.26 24.77
N VAL A 155 -48.76 -14.12 24.98
CA VAL A 155 -47.31 -14.01 25.03
C VAL A 155 -46.87 -13.87 26.47
N SER A 156 -45.74 -14.45 26.83
CA SER A 156 -45.12 -14.31 28.17
C SER A 156 -43.59 -14.27 28.08
N ALA A 157 -42.95 -13.54 28.99
CA ALA A 157 -41.51 -13.57 29.19
C ALA A 157 -41.13 -14.82 29.99
N TYR A 158 -39.99 -15.39 29.68
CA TYR A 158 -39.35 -16.47 30.42
C TYR A 158 -37.88 -16.16 30.67
N VAL A 159 -37.23 -16.90 31.54
CA VAL A 159 -35.78 -16.80 31.74
C VAL A 159 -35.10 -17.69 30.70
N ASP A 160 -34.33 -17.07 29.84
CA ASP A 160 -33.41 -17.81 28.97
C ASP A 160 -32.28 -18.35 29.84
N THR A 161 -32.07 -19.65 29.82
CA THR A 161 -31.09 -20.37 30.67
C THR A 161 -29.89 -20.88 29.87
N GLU A 162 -29.78 -20.53 28.61
CA GLU A 162 -28.60 -20.87 27.82
C GLU A 162 -27.38 -20.05 28.31
N VAL A 163 -26.46 -20.73 29.00
CA VAL A 163 -25.31 -20.13 29.71
C VAL A 163 -24.40 -19.35 28.76
N ASP A 164 -24.11 -19.92 27.58
CA ASP A 164 -23.29 -19.31 26.54
C ASP A 164 -23.86 -17.96 26.07
N LYS A 165 -25.15 -17.91 25.78
CA LYS A 165 -25.84 -16.68 25.39
C LYS A 165 -25.83 -15.61 26.49
N LEU A 166 -25.90 -16.04 27.73
CA LEU A 166 -25.83 -15.11 28.88
C LEU A 166 -24.44 -14.53 29.04
N VAL A 167 -23.41 -15.36 28.96
CA VAL A 167 -22.01 -14.92 29.02
C VAL A 167 -21.71 -13.97 27.87
N CYS A 168 -22.15 -14.26 26.66
CA CYS A 168 -21.99 -13.36 25.49
C CYS A 168 -22.59 -11.96 25.72
N ARG A 169 -23.67 -11.85 26.53
CA ARG A 169 -24.29 -10.56 26.88
C ARG A 169 -23.59 -9.81 28.01
N LEU A 170 -22.80 -10.50 28.80
CA LEU A 170 -22.07 -9.94 29.94
C LEU A 170 -20.65 -9.51 29.57
N LEU A 171 -20.09 -10.08 28.50
CA LEU A 171 -18.74 -9.77 28.04
C LEU A 171 -18.75 -8.62 27.03
N GLY A 172 -17.74 -7.78 27.11
CA GLY A 172 -17.41 -6.75 26.14
C GLY A 172 -15.95 -6.87 25.73
N LEU A 173 -15.63 -6.40 24.54
CA LEU A 173 -14.25 -6.31 24.07
C LEU A 173 -13.69 -4.91 24.36
N GLY A 174 -12.47 -4.87 24.88
CA GLY A 174 -11.78 -3.62 25.19
C GLY A 174 -10.29 -3.83 25.39
N ASP A 175 -9.60 -2.76 25.74
CA ASP A 175 -8.18 -2.83 26.13
C ASP A 175 -8.02 -3.21 27.63
N GLU A 176 -6.78 -3.39 28.03
CA GLU A 176 -6.44 -3.74 29.44
C GLU A 176 -6.91 -2.70 30.46
N SER A 177 -7.16 -1.46 30.04
CA SER A 177 -7.71 -0.39 30.91
C SER A 177 -9.24 -0.36 30.91
N GLY A 178 -9.91 -1.30 30.25
CA GLY A 178 -11.37 -1.41 30.21
C GLY A 178 -12.07 -0.44 29.24
N ARG A 179 -11.33 0.21 28.32
CA ARG A 179 -11.95 1.01 27.26
C ARG A 179 -12.48 0.08 26.18
N GLU A 180 -13.74 0.28 25.81
CA GLU A 180 -14.39 -0.52 24.78
C GLU A 180 -13.63 -0.51 23.45
N LEU A 181 -13.63 -1.63 22.72
CA LEU A 181 -13.00 -1.78 21.41
C LEU A 181 -13.49 -0.70 20.43
N SER A 182 -14.77 -0.33 20.50
CA SER A 182 -15.38 0.72 19.69
C SER A 182 -14.75 2.11 19.90
N SER A 183 -14.15 2.35 21.06
CA SER A 183 -13.44 3.59 21.40
C SER A 183 -11.95 3.56 21.08
N LEU A 184 -11.41 2.40 20.69
CA LEU A 184 -10.03 2.28 20.26
C LEU A 184 -9.89 2.75 18.81
N GLY A 185 -8.66 3.13 18.42
CA GLY A 185 -8.40 3.56 17.05
C GLY A 185 -8.77 2.49 16.02
N GLU A 186 -9.40 2.89 14.95
CA GLU A 186 -9.94 2.00 13.90
C GLU A 186 -8.91 0.97 13.39
N GLY A 187 -7.63 1.35 13.26
CA GLY A 187 -6.58 0.42 12.86
C GLY A 187 -6.38 -0.79 13.80
N VAL A 188 -6.71 -0.67 15.09
CA VAL A 188 -6.71 -1.81 16.04
C VAL A 188 -7.88 -2.72 15.73
N GLN A 189 -9.06 -2.13 15.54
CA GLN A 189 -10.29 -2.86 15.23
C GLN A 189 -10.17 -3.63 13.91
N TYR A 190 -9.57 -3.01 12.87
CA TYR A 190 -9.31 -3.66 11.58
C TYR A 190 -8.39 -4.86 11.72
N ALA A 191 -7.23 -4.69 12.38
CA ALA A 191 -6.27 -5.79 12.56
C ALA A 191 -6.89 -6.97 13.32
N PHE A 192 -7.67 -6.69 14.36
CA PHE A 192 -8.37 -7.69 15.15
C PHE A 192 -9.45 -8.41 14.32
N ASN A 193 -10.24 -7.64 13.55
CA ASN A 193 -11.30 -8.19 12.71
C ASN A 193 -10.76 -9.09 11.60
N ILE A 194 -9.63 -8.74 10.94
CA ILE A 194 -8.99 -9.62 9.93
C ILE A 194 -8.65 -10.96 10.55
N LEU A 195 -8.08 -10.97 11.76
CA LEU A 195 -7.72 -12.22 12.44
C LEU A 195 -8.95 -13.05 12.78
N LEU A 196 -10.00 -12.43 13.31
CA LEU A 196 -11.26 -13.12 13.61
C LEU A 196 -11.89 -13.73 12.34
N GLN A 197 -11.80 -13.07 11.20
CA GLN A 197 -12.34 -13.61 9.95
C GLN A 197 -11.53 -14.79 9.40
N ILE A 198 -10.20 -14.81 9.61
CA ILE A 198 -9.41 -16.00 9.30
C ILE A 198 -9.88 -17.18 10.16
N ILE A 199 -10.14 -16.95 11.44
CA ILE A 199 -10.67 -17.98 12.34
C ILE A 199 -12.10 -18.38 11.95
N GLU A 200 -12.94 -17.42 11.54
CA GLU A 200 -14.33 -17.64 11.11
C GLU A 200 -14.41 -18.61 9.92
N ILE A 201 -13.58 -18.41 8.89
CA ILE A 201 -13.62 -19.30 7.72
C ILE A 201 -13.24 -20.74 8.09
N ILE A 202 -12.26 -20.91 9.00
CA ILE A 202 -11.88 -22.23 9.49
C ILE A 202 -13.04 -22.86 10.30
N TYR A 203 -13.63 -22.06 11.20
CA TYR A 203 -14.78 -22.49 12.00
C TYR A 203 -15.97 -22.89 11.12
N ASP A 204 -16.28 -22.12 10.09
CA ASP A 204 -17.38 -22.40 9.18
C ASP A 204 -17.17 -23.69 8.40
N VAL A 205 -15.95 -23.93 7.93
CA VAL A 205 -15.63 -25.20 7.25
C VAL A 205 -15.72 -26.38 8.21
N LYS A 206 -15.28 -26.22 9.47
CA LYS A 206 -15.34 -27.27 10.49
C LYS A 206 -16.78 -27.58 10.93
N THR A 207 -17.64 -26.58 11.09
CA THR A 207 -18.96 -26.73 11.72
C THR A 207 -20.11 -26.99 10.74
N THR A 208 -19.98 -26.57 9.48
CA THR A 208 -21.04 -26.75 8.46
C THR A 208 -21.03 -28.14 7.81
N ARG A 209 -20.06 -29.00 8.11
CA ARG A 209 -19.85 -30.30 7.51
C ARG A 209 -19.63 -31.38 8.55
N LYS A 210 -19.66 -32.63 8.11
CA LYS A 210 -19.26 -33.75 8.96
C LYS A 210 -17.78 -33.65 9.33
N PRO A 211 -17.35 -34.14 10.49
CA PRO A 211 -15.95 -34.10 10.91
C PRO A 211 -14.98 -34.69 9.86
N GLU A 212 -15.39 -35.76 9.19
CA GLU A 212 -14.63 -36.44 8.13
C GLU A 212 -14.37 -35.51 6.94
N ASP A 213 -15.38 -34.75 6.52
CA ASP A 213 -15.27 -33.79 5.42
C ASP A 213 -14.31 -32.62 5.77
N PHE A 214 -14.11 -32.29 7.06
CA PHE A 214 -13.14 -31.27 7.47
C PHE A 214 -11.71 -31.79 7.36
N GLU A 215 -11.45 -33.01 7.83
CA GLU A 215 -10.13 -33.64 7.73
C GLU A 215 -9.68 -33.80 6.25
N GLU A 216 -10.60 -34.20 5.37
CA GLU A 216 -10.34 -34.31 3.93
C GLU A 216 -9.97 -32.97 3.28
N ARG A 217 -10.31 -31.83 3.89
CA ARG A 217 -9.96 -30.50 3.42
C ARG A 217 -8.63 -29.97 3.92
N LEU A 218 -7.96 -30.69 4.78
CA LEU A 218 -6.65 -30.33 5.28
C LEU A 218 -5.56 -30.90 4.37
N ILE A 219 -4.56 -30.09 4.11
CA ILE A 219 -3.38 -30.51 3.37
C ILE A 219 -2.37 -31.07 4.36
N ASN A 220 -2.00 -32.33 4.18
CA ASN A 220 -0.97 -32.96 4.99
C ASN A 220 0.40 -32.80 4.32
N ARG A 221 1.27 -31.99 4.94
CA ARG A 221 2.63 -31.77 4.48
C ARG A 221 3.60 -31.98 5.63
N ASP A 222 4.59 -32.85 5.45
CA ASP A 222 5.61 -33.20 6.47
C ASP A 222 4.97 -33.62 7.82
N GLY A 223 3.85 -34.35 7.77
CA GLY A 223 3.11 -34.78 8.96
C GLY A 223 2.33 -33.68 9.68
N LYS A 224 2.20 -32.49 9.11
CA LYS A 224 1.42 -31.37 9.63
C LYS A 224 0.10 -31.24 8.88
N LYS A 225 -0.98 -31.03 9.63
CA LYS A 225 -2.30 -30.71 9.11
C LYS A 225 -2.40 -29.20 8.85
N LEU A 226 -2.43 -28.78 7.60
CA LEU A 226 -2.48 -27.38 7.19
C LEU A 226 -3.83 -27.05 6.55
N PHE A 227 -4.42 -25.92 6.97
CA PHE A 227 -5.64 -25.42 6.35
C PHE A 227 -5.32 -24.56 5.13
N PRO A 228 -5.83 -24.90 3.93
CA PRO A 228 -5.59 -24.11 2.73
C PRO A 228 -6.42 -22.82 2.75
N LEU A 229 -5.76 -21.65 2.52
CA LEU A 229 -6.40 -20.34 2.54
C LEU A 229 -5.80 -19.40 1.51
N PHE A 230 -6.65 -18.81 0.66
CA PHE A 230 -6.32 -17.62 -0.12
C PHE A 230 -6.87 -16.39 0.58
N LEU A 231 -5.98 -15.51 1.05
CA LEU A 231 -6.35 -14.28 1.72
C LEU A 231 -6.19 -13.10 0.76
N VAL A 232 -7.28 -12.39 0.52
CA VAL A 232 -7.29 -11.20 -0.34
C VAL A 232 -7.65 -10.00 0.51
N LEU A 233 -6.73 -9.05 0.61
CA LEU A 233 -6.89 -7.81 1.36
C LEU A 233 -6.99 -6.64 0.39
N ASP A 234 -8.06 -5.88 0.50
CA ASP A 234 -8.29 -4.69 -0.30
C ASP A 234 -8.10 -3.45 0.58
N GLU A 235 -7.08 -2.66 0.25
CA GLU A 235 -6.67 -1.46 0.98
C GLU A 235 -6.57 -1.65 2.51
N PRO A 236 -5.78 -2.62 3.00
CA PRO A 236 -5.69 -2.88 4.44
C PRO A 236 -5.07 -1.73 5.24
N GLU A 237 -4.55 -0.73 4.57
CA GLU A 237 -3.99 0.50 5.15
C GLU A 237 -5.03 1.51 5.61
N VAL A 238 -6.27 1.39 5.20
CA VAL A 238 -7.34 2.34 5.52
C VAL A 238 -7.44 2.56 7.03
N HIS A 239 -7.51 3.82 7.45
CA HIS A 239 -7.55 4.26 8.85
C HIS A 239 -6.34 3.87 9.71
N GLN A 240 -5.20 3.51 9.10
CA GLN A 240 -4.00 3.10 9.83
C GLN A 240 -2.84 4.08 9.69
N HIS A 241 -2.18 4.36 10.81
CA HIS A 241 -0.92 5.08 10.82
C HIS A 241 0.18 4.31 10.06
N PRO A 242 1.09 4.96 9.30
CA PRO A 242 2.12 4.29 8.49
C PRO A 242 2.92 3.17 9.19
N TYR A 243 3.30 3.36 10.45
CA TYR A 243 3.98 2.31 11.22
C TYR A 243 3.09 1.09 11.48
N ARG A 244 1.80 1.30 11.70
CA ARG A 244 0.82 0.22 11.89
C ARG A 244 0.57 -0.54 10.61
N GLN A 245 0.51 0.13 9.45
CA GLN A 245 0.41 -0.51 8.14
C GLN A 245 1.54 -1.52 7.93
N ARG A 246 2.80 -1.10 8.14
CA ARG A 246 3.96 -2.00 8.04
C ARG A 246 3.92 -3.15 9.05
N SER A 247 3.48 -2.87 10.29
CA SER A 247 3.35 -3.90 11.32
C SER A 247 2.27 -4.92 10.99
N LEU A 248 1.10 -4.46 10.50
CA LEU A 248 -0.01 -5.32 10.12
C LEU A 248 0.41 -6.34 9.06
N ILE A 249 1.00 -5.87 7.96
CA ILE A 249 1.40 -6.76 6.86
C ILE A 249 2.45 -7.78 7.30
N ARG A 250 3.43 -7.36 8.10
CA ARG A 250 4.41 -8.32 8.64
C ARG A 250 3.77 -9.37 9.54
N LYS A 251 2.80 -8.99 10.36
CA LYS A 251 2.07 -9.92 11.23
C LYS A 251 1.22 -10.89 10.40
N ILE A 252 0.44 -10.39 9.44
CA ILE A 252 -0.40 -11.24 8.58
C ILE A 252 0.49 -12.22 7.77
N LYS A 253 1.62 -11.72 7.24
CA LYS A 253 2.59 -12.59 6.58
C LYS A 253 3.09 -13.70 7.51
N ALA A 254 3.45 -13.36 8.75
CA ALA A 254 3.92 -14.32 9.75
C ALA A 254 2.85 -15.38 10.10
N LEU A 255 1.55 -15.05 10.05
CA LEU A 255 0.47 -16.03 10.25
C LEU A 255 0.42 -17.06 9.11
N ILE A 256 0.43 -16.61 7.86
CA ILE A 256 0.36 -17.50 6.70
C ILE A 256 1.64 -18.33 6.52
N GLU A 257 2.80 -17.77 6.89
CA GLU A 257 4.09 -18.48 6.86
C GLU A 257 4.30 -19.38 8.09
N ASN A 258 3.32 -19.48 8.98
CA ASN A 258 3.38 -20.26 10.23
C ASN A 258 4.53 -19.86 11.17
N ASN A 259 4.88 -18.57 11.18
CA ASN A 259 5.97 -18.01 11.99
C ASN A 259 5.46 -17.35 13.30
N ASN A 260 4.18 -17.49 13.64
CA ASN A 260 3.59 -16.95 14.88
C ASN A 260 3.13 -18.10 15.77
N GLN A 261 3.90 -18.40 16.82
CA GLN A 261 3.64 -19.54 17.71
C GLN A 261 2.30 -19.45 18.46
N GLU A 262 1.91 -18.26 18.90
CA GLU A 262 0.65 -18.06 19.62
C GLU A 262 -0.56 -18.37 18.73
N PHE A 263 -0.48 -17.96 17.46
CA PHE A 263 -1.51 -18.29 16.49
C PHE A 263 -1.56 -19.79 16.17
N LEU A 264 -0.41 -20.44 16.05
CA LEU A 264 -0.37 -21.90 15.84
C LEU A 264 -0.97 -22.66 17.04
N ASN A 265 -0.65 -22.23 18.26
CA ASN A 265 -1.24 -22.80 19.47
C ASN A 265 -2.77 -22.62 19.48
N LEU A 266 -3.25 -21.43 19.08
CA LEU A 266 -4.69 -21.15 18.97
C LEU A 266 -5.37 -22.05 17.93
N LEU A 267 -4.77 -22.24 16.76
CA LEU A 267 -5.30 -23.11 15.72
C LEU A 267 -5.34 -24.59 16.17
N LYS A 268 -4.30 -25.01 16.90
CA LYS A 268 -4.22 -26.36 17.44
C LYS A 268 -5.30 -26.61 18.50
N ASP A 269 -5.48 -25.66 19.42
CA ASP A 269 -6.46 -25.77 20.50
C ASP A 269 -7.90 -25.77 19.98
N LEU A 270 -8.24 -24.84 19.07
CA LEU A 270 -9.61 -24.70 18.57
C LEU A 270 -10.00 -25.72 17.49
N PHE A 271 -9.07 -26.09 16.63
CA PHE A 271 -9.39 -26.82 15.40
C PHE A 271 -8.60 -28.10 15.17
N ASP A 272 -7.60 -28.40 15.99
CA ASP A 272 -6.62 -29.47 15.80
C ASP A 272 -5.85 -29.40 14.48
N ILE A 273 -5.49 -28.19 14.03
CA ILE A 273 -4.66 -27.95 12.86
C ILE A 273 -3.31 -27.35 13.25
N ASP A 274 -2.27 -27.65 12.45
CA ASP A 274 -0.88 -27.28 12.77
C ASP A 274 -0.46 -25.96 12.08
N GLY A 275 -1.31 -25.38 11.23
CA GLY A 275 -1.03 -24.11 10.55
C GLY A 275 -1.88 -23.88 9.32
N LEU A 276 -1.46 -22.88 8.53
CA LEU A 276 -2.10 -22.49 7.28
C LEU A 276 -1.18 -22.83 6.10
N THR A 277 -1.76 -22.98 4.91
CA THR A 277 -1.02 -22.98 3.63
C THR A 277 -1.81 -22.16 2.61
N GLY A 278 -1.11 -21.52 1.67
CA GLY A 278 -1.77 -20.71 0.64
C GLY A 278 -1.04 -19.41 0.34
N GLN A 279 -1.78 -18.38 -0.06
CA GLN A 279 -1.21 -17.12 -0.51
C GLN A 279 -2.00 -15.91 -0.03
N ILE A 280 -1.31 -14.77 0.07
CA ILE A 280 -1.91 -13.47 0.34
C ILE A 280 -1.82 -12.62 -0.91
N PHE A 281 -2.95 -12.01 -1.29
CA PHE A 281 -3.04 -10.99 -2.31
C PHE A 281 -3.44 -9.67 -1.66
N ILE A 282 -2.73 -8.60 -1.94
CA ILE A 282 -2.99 -7.29 -1.34
C ILE A 282 -3.12 -6.27 -2.46
N ALA A 283 -4.30 -5.65 -2.56
CA ALA A 283 -4.47 -4.44 -3.34
C ALA A 283 -4.22 -3.23 -2.42
N THR A 284 -3.35 -2.31 -2.82
CA THR A 284 -2.97 -1.18 -1.98
C THR A 284 -2.58 0.04 -2.80
N HIS A 285 -2.84 1.22 -2.24
CA HIS A 285 -2.32 2.50 -2.69
C HIS A 285 -1.23 3.06 -1.75
N SER A 286 -0.81 2.29 -0.73
CA SER A 286 0.20 2.71 0.24
C SER A 286 1.58 2.14 -0.03
N PRO A 287 2.63 2.96 -0.15
CA PRO A 287 4.00 2.50 -0.21
C PRO A 287 4.43 1.73 1.05
N ASN A 288 3.77 1.97 2.19
CA ASN A 288 4.07 1.29 3.45
C ASN A 288 3.63 -0.17 3.49
N ILE A 289 2.67 -0.55 2.64
CA ILE A 289 2.18 -1.92 2.50
C ILE A 289 3.10 -2.76 1.63
N LEU A 290 3.80 -2.14 0.67
CA LEU A 290 4.70 -2.86 -0.22
C LEU A 290 5.82 -3.55 0.57
N LEU A 291 5.99 -4.85 0.31
CA LEU A 291 7.05 -5.66 0.90
C LEU A 291 8.43 -5.29 0.33
N ASP A 292 9.50 -5.82 0.96
CA ASP A 292 10.87 -5.51 0.54
C ASP A 292 11.36 -6.35 -0.66
N ASN A 293 10.50 -7.20 -1.20
CA ASN A 293 10.79 -8.02 -2.36
C ASN A 293 9.98 -7.55 -3.56
N TYR A 294 10.63 -6.84 -4.50
CA TYR A 294 10.00 -6.33 -5.71
C TYR A 294 9.36 -7.44 -6.59
N ARG A 295 9.84 -8.68 -6.48
CA ARG A 295 9.27 -9.82 -7.23
C ARG A 295 7.82 -10.11 -6.82
N GLN A 296 7.40 -9.67 -5.65
CA GLN A 296 6.03 -9.81 -5.15
C GLN A 296 5.11 -8.66 -5.62
N PHE A 297 5.64 -7.66 -6.34
CA PHE A 297 4.84 -6.56 -6.85
C PHE A 297 4.16 -6.92 -8.16
N ILE A 298 2.88 -6.58 -8.24
CA ILE A 298 2.11 -6.61 -9.49
C ILE A 298 1.58 -5.19 -9.70
N ARG A 299 2.07 -4.53 -10.73
CA ARG A 299 1.64 -3.18 -11.06
C ARG A 299 0.61 -3.19 -12.17
N LEU A 300 -0.54 -2.57 -11.90
CA LEU A 300 -1.57 -2.30 -12.89
C LEU A 300 -1.50 -0.82 -13.27
N TYR A 301 -1.50 -0.53 -14.57
CA TYR A 301 -1.49 0.85 -15.06
C TYR A 301 -2.17 0.98 -16.41
N LYS A 302 -2.68 2.17 -16.72
CA LYS A 302 -3.21 2.47 -18.05
C LYS A 302 -2.06 2.95 -18.96
N SER A 303 -1.97 2.37 -20.14
CA SER A 303 -0.99 2.84 -21.14
C SER A 303 -1.36 4.25 -21.61
N THR A 304 -0.35 5.06 -21.92
CA THR A 304 -0.55 6.39 -22.50
C THR A 304 -0.82 6.28 -24.00
N GLY A 305 -1.79 7.06 -24.52
CA GLY A 305 -2.14 7.11 -25.95
C GLY A 305 -3.63 7.13 -26.21
N THR A 306 -4.01 7.24 -27.48
CA THR A 306 -5.43 7.31 -27.93
C THR A 306 -6.22 6.04 -27.63
N ASN A 307 -5.55 4.88 -27.54
CA ASN A 307 -6.13 3.60 -27.11
C ASN A 307 -5.52 3.21 -25.76
N SER A 308 -5.96 3.86 -24.69
CA SER A 308 -5.51 3.55 -23.34
C SER A 308 -5.95 2.13 -22.94
N GLN A 309 -5.00 1.22 -22.80
CA GLN A 309 -5.24 -0.16 -22.37
C GLN A 309 -4.71 -0.37 -20.94
N LEU A 310 -5.43 -1.16 -20.15
CA LEU A 310 -4.92 -1.65 -18.87
C LEU A 310 -3.75 -2.62 -19.14
N LYS A 311 -2.61 -2.35 -18.52
CA LYS A 311 -1.44 -3.23 -18.55
C LYS A 311 -1.13 -3.73 -17.16
N ILE A 312 -0.61 -4.95 -17.10
CA ILE A 312 -0.23 -5.63 -15.87
C ILE A 312 1.23 -6.05 -16.00
N VAL A 313 2.04 -5.71 -15.01
CA VAL A 313 3.43 -6.16 -14.93
C VAL A 313 3.66 -6.83 -13.58
N SER A 314 4.19 -8.05 -13.64
CA SER A 314 4.62 -8.79 -12.46
C SER A 314 6.12 -8.63 -12.24
N GLY A 315 6.52 -8.32 -11.03
CA GLY A 315 7.92 -8.26 -10.62
C GLY A 315 8.67 -9.59 -10.74
N MET A 316 7.95 -10.72 -10.77
CA MET A 316 8.54 -12.04 -11.05
C MET A 316 9.22 -12.10 -12.43
N ASN A 317 8.72 -11.33 -13.39
CA ASN A 317 9.25 -11.26 -14.75
C ASN A 317 10.36 -10.20 -14.90
N VAL A 318 10.67 -9.47 -13.84
CA VAL A 318 11.68 -8.41 -13.83
C VAL A 318 12.99 -8.96 -13.28
N VAL A 319 14.04 -8.92 -14.09
CA VAL A 319 15.39 -9.36 -13.68
C VAL A 319 16.23 -8.15 -13.35
N ILE A 320 16.73 -8.10 -12.12
CA ILE A 320 17.70 -7.09 -11.67
C ILE A 320 18.94 -7.78 -11.11
N ASP A 321 20.08 -7.08 -11.18
CA ASP A 321 21.32 -7.59 -10.60
C ASP A 321 21.37 -7.39 -9.07
N ASP A 322 22.21 -8.18 -8.38
CA ASP A 322 22.34 -8.15 -6.92
C ASP A 322 22.87 -6.80 -6.39
N LYS A 323 23.62 -6.06 -7.20
CA LYS A 323 24.12 -4.73 -6.80
C LYS A 323 22.98 -3.73 -6.74
N LEU A 324 22.07 -3.75 -7.71
CA LEU A 324 20.89 -2.90 -7.68
C LEU A 324 19.99 -3.24 -6.49
N TYR A 325 19.79 -4.52 -6.20
CA TYR A 325 18.99 -4.95 -5.06
C TYR A 325 19.53 -4.40 -3.73
N LYS A 326 20.84 -4.41 -3.53
CA LYS A 326 21.47 -3.81 -2.35
C LYS A 326 21.28 -2.30 -2.27
N HIS A 327 21.40 -1.57 -3.38
CA HIS A 327 21.14 -0.13 -3.43
C HIS A 327 19.68 0.20 -3.14
N MET A 328 18.74 -0.62 -3.63
CA MET A 328 17.32 -0.46 -3.33
C MET A 328 17.01 -0.56 -1.84
N LEU A 329 17.70 -1.43 -1.10
CA LEU A 329 17.48 -1.58 0.35
C LEU A 329 17.80 -0.31 1.15
N HIS A 330 18.78 0.49 0.74
CA HIS A 330 19.17 1.73 1.43
C HIS A 330 18.14 2.87 1.23
N ASN A 331 17.51 2.94 0.06
CA ASN A 331 16.57 4.02 -0.30
C ASN A 331 15.12 3.53 -0.42
N PHE A 332 14.78 2.45 0.24
CA PHE A 332 13.62 1.63 -0.07
C PHE A 332 12.27 2.36 0.09
N ILE A 333 12.15 3.30 1.03
CA ILE A 333 10.90 4.05 1.24
C ILE A 333 10.57 4.90 0.02
N TYR A 334 11.52 5.68 -0.48
CA TYR A 334 11.33 6.53 -1.67
C TYR A 334 11.10 5.70 -2.94
N LEU A 335 11.79 4.56 -3.04
CA LEU A 335 11.64 3.65 -4.15
C LEU A 335 10.26 2.96 -4.17
N LYS A 336 9.69 2.66 -3.01
CA LYS A 336 8.31 2.13 -2.92
C LYS A 336 7.28 3.16 -3.35
N GLU A 337 7.42 4.40 -2.91
CA GLU A 337 6.54 5.50 -3.29
C GLU A 337 6.56 5.70 -4.81
N ALA A 338 7.73 5.65 -5.41
CA ALA A 338 7.92 5.78 -6.85
C ALA A 338 7.21 4.71 -7.69
N MET A 339 6.86 3.55 -7.12
CA MET A 339 6.06 2.53 -7.82
C MET A 339 4.64 3.02 -8.18
N PHE A 340 4.15 4.06 -7.50
CA PHE A 340 2.86 4.68 -7.77
C PHE A 340 2.95 5.86 -8.75
N SER A 341 4.16 6.30 -9.10
CA SER A 341 4.38 7.44 -10.00
C SER A 341 4.05 7.11 -11.45
N LYS A 342 3.66 8.11 -12.22
CA LYS A 342 3.55 8.04 -13.68
C LYS A 342 4.91 8.23 -14.35
N CYS A 343 5.75 9.08 -13.74
CA CYS A 343 7.10 9.37 -14.20
C CYS A 343 8.03 9.61 -13.02
N ILE A 344 9.30 9.21 -13.15
CA ILE A 344 10.34 9.44 -12.15
C ILE A 344 11.49 10.19 -12.80
N ILE A 345 11.98 11.20 -12.08
CA ILE A 345 13.22 11.89 -12.40
C ILE A 345 14.29 11.38 -11.44
N PHE A 346 15.31 10.73 -11.96
CA PHE A 346 16.48 10.33 -11.20
C PHE A 346 17.53 11.45 -11.22
N VAL A 347 18.07 11.76 -10.04
CA VAL A 347 19.12 12.76 -9.84
C VAL A 347 20.31 12.14 -9.11
N GLU A 348 21.48 12.75 -9.28
CA GLU A 348 22.72 12.24 -8.68
C GLU A 348 22.84 12.60 -7.21
N GLY A 349 22.41 13.81 -6.82
CA GLY A 349 22.65 14.37 -5.50
C GLY A 349 21.43 15.02 -4.83
N ASP A 350 21.65 15.47 -3.58
CA ASP A 350 20.64 16.14 -2.77
C ASP A 350 20.25 17.52 -3.31
N THR A 351 21.19 18.24 -3.89
CA THR A 351 20.94 19.59 -4.40
C THR A 351 19.95 19.59 -5.56
N GLU A 352 20.12 18.68 -6.51
CA GLU A 352 19.18 18.50 -7.63
C GLU A 352 17.82 18.00 -7.14
N ASN A 353 17.82 17.10 -6.13
CA ASN A 353 16.58 16.60 -5.54
C ASN A 353 15.72 17.72 -4.95
N GLY A 354 16.36 18.71 -4.31
CA GLY A 354 15.67 19.90 -3.81
C GLY A 354 15.31 20.92 -4.89
N ALA A 355 16.11 21.01 -5.95
CA ALA A 355 15.96 22.03 -6.99
C ALA A 355 14.83 21.72 -7.99
N ILE A 356 14.67 20.47 -8.41
CA ILE A 356 13.74 20.09 -9.48
C ILE A 356 12.29 20.47 -9.16
N PRO A 357 11.74 20.23 -7.97
CA PRO A 357 10.39 20.66 -7.65
C PRO A 357 10.19 22.18 -7.79
N VAL A 358 11.18 22.97 -7.34
CA VAL A 358 11.15 24.43 -7.44
C VAL A 358 11.21 24.89 -8.89
N PHE A 359 12.06 24.29 -9.71
CA PHE A 359 12.10 24.60 -11.15
C PHE A 359 10.79 24.24 -11.85
N ALA A 360 10.19 23.09 -11.48
CA ALA A 360 8.91 22.66 -12.03
C ALA A 360 7.80 23.66 -11.70
N GLU A 361 7.70 24.07 -10.43
CA GLU A 361 6.73 25.08 -9.97
C GLU A 361 6.92 26.42 -10.71
N ARG A 362 8.16 26.92 -10.83
CA ARG A 362 8.49 28.14 -11.58
C ARG A 362 8.11 28.05 -13.06
N MET A 363 8.05 26.86 -13.63
CA MET A 363 7.63 26.61 -15.02
C MET A 363 6.14 26.22 -15.14
N GLY A 364 5.37 26.28 -14.04
CA GLY A 364 3.94 26.00 -14.01
C GLY A 364 3.60 24.51 -14.07
N LEU A 365 4.50 23.64 -13.63
CA LEU A 365 4.26 22.20 -13.51
C LEU A 365 4.10 21.81 -12.04
N ASP A 366 2.90 21.42 -11.64
CA ASP A 366 2.66 20.73 -10.38
C ASP A 366 3.04 19.24 -10.56
N MET A 367 4.11 18.83 -9.89
CA MET A 367 4.64 17.47 -10.00
C MET A 367 3.78 16.46 -9.29
N ASP A 368 3.20 16.83 -8.14
CA ASP A 368 2.35 15.95 -7.35
C ASP A 368 1.03 15.66 -8.08
N GLU A 369 0.38 16.69 -8.62
CA GLU A 369 -0.83 16.54 -9.44
C GLU A 369 -0.59 15.61 -10.65
N ARG A 370 0.59 15.71 -11.25
CA ARG A 370 0.97 14.88 -12.41
C ARG A 370 1.50 13.50 -12.04
N GLY A 371 1.71 13.20 -10.75
CA GLY A 371 2.30 11.94 -10.27
C GLY A 371 3.74 11.77 -10.73
N ILE A 372 4.55 12.82 -10.61
CA ILE A 372 5.96 12.84 -10.98
C ILE A 372 6.81 12.84 -9.72
N GLY A 373 7.58 11.80 -9.50
CA GLY A 373 8.52 11.69 -8.38
C GLY A 373 9.94 12.11 -8.75
N VAL A 374 10.70 12.58 -7.75
CA VAL A 374 12.16 12.78 -7.86
C VAL A 374 12.85 11.82 -6.92
N ILE A 375 13.84 11.09 -7.41
CA ILE A 375 14.61 10.15 -6.61
C ILE A 375 16.11 10.45 -6.73
N LYS A 376 16.72 10.71 -5.59
CA LYS A 376 18.16 10.78 -5.48
C LYS A 376 18.77 9.36 -5.54
N LEU A 377 19.78 9.19 -6.35
CA LEU A 377 20.62 8.01 -6.37
C LEU A 377 22.03 8.43 -5.91
N ASP A 378 22.55 7.79 -4.88
CA ASP A 378 23.91 8.08 -4.39
C ASP A 378 24.97 7.67 -5.44
N GLY A 379 25.11 8.50 -6.47
CA GLY A 379 26.03 8.35 -7.59
C GLY A 379 25.39 7.85 -8.90
N ALA A 380 25.97 8.29 -10.01
CA ALA A 380 25.48 8.04 -11.36
C ALA A 380 25.41 6.55 -11.75
N ASP A 381 26.28 5.71 -11.20
CA ASP A 381 26.39 4.29 -11.60
C ASP A 381 25.11 3.47 -11.42
N SER A 382 24.22 3.91 -10.54
CA SER A 382 22.94 3.25 -10.28
C SER A 382 21.82 3.68 -11.23
N VAL A 383 21.99 4.81 -11.95
CA VAL A 383 20.93 5.44 -12.78
C VAL A 383 20.39 4.50 -13.84
N LYS A 384 21.24 3.91 -14.67
CA LYS A 384 20.82 2.99 -15.73
C LYS A 384 19.99 1.83 -15.22
N ARG A 385 20.42 1.24 -14.12
CA ARG A 385 19.79 0.08 -13.51
C ARG A 385 18.43 0.44 -12.91
N CYS A 386 18.35 1.58 -12.20
CA CYS A 386 17.09 2.07 -11.65
C CYS A 386 16.12 2.44 -12.78
N MET A 387 16.57 3.15 -13.80
CA MET A 387 15.73 3.46 -14.97
C MET A 387 15.19 2.20 -15.64
N ALA A 388 16.04 1.17 -15.83
CA ALA A 388 15.64 -0.10 -16.43
C ALA A 388 14.58 -0.81 -15.58
N LEU A 389 14.76 -0.86 -14.25
CA LEU A 389 13.81 -1.45 -13.33
C LEU A 389 12.43 -0.79 -13.43
N TYR A 390 12.37 0.54 -13.29
CA TYR A 390 11.09 1.25 -13.31
C TYR A 390 10.43 1.24 -14.69
N LYS A 391 11.21 1.29 -15.76
CA LYS A 391 10.70 1.07 -17.13
C LYS A 391 10.10 -0.32 -17.30
N SER A 392 10.68 -1.35 -16.67
CA SER A 392 10.11 -2.72 -16.68
C SER A 392 8.74 -2.79 -16.01
N PHE A 393 8.49 -1.94 -15.00
CA PHE A 393 7.16 -1.78 -14.38
C PHE A 393 6.24 -0.80 -15.14
N GLY A 394 6.65 -0.32 -16.31
CA GLY A 394 5.86 0.62 -17.12
C GLY A 394 5.84 2.04 -16.57
N ILE A 395 6.84 2.41 -15.74
CA ILE A 395 6.99 3.77 -15.22
C ILE A 395 7.98 4.51 -16.09
N LYS A 396 7.57 5.67 -16.60
CA LYS A 396 8.47 6.53 -17.36
C LYS A 396 9.61 7.00 -16.46
N SER A 397 10.83 6.88 -16.96
CA SER A 397 12.03 7.22 -16.20
C SER A 397 12.90 8.18 -17.01
N ILE A 398 13.26 9.29 -16.39
CA ILE A 398 14.16 10.32 -16.93
C ILE A 398 15.28 10.48 -15.90
N ALA A 399 16.49 10.83 -16.34
CA ALA A 399 17.57 11.15 -15.44
C ALA A 399 18.25 12.46 -15.83
N ILE A 400 18.73 13.20 -14.82
CA ILE A 400 19.69 14.27 -14.98
C ILE A 400 20.90 13.99 -14.11
N ILE A 401 22.07 14.01 -14.71
CA ILE A 401 23.34 13.66 -14.09
C ILE A 401 24.41 14.68 -14.51
N ASP A 402 25.49 14.70 -13.80
CA ASP A 402 26.59 15.62 -14.04
C ASP A 402 27.30 15.34 -15.38
N LYS A 403 27.77 16.40 -16.02
CA LYS A 403 28.38 16.35 -17.37
C LYS A 403 29.61 15.45 -17.43
N ASP A 404 30.36 15.31 -16.34
CA ASP A 404 31.56 14.48 -16.30
C ASP A 404 31.27 12.99 -16.56
N LYS A 405 30.02 12.55 -16.32
CA LYS A 405 29.54 11.19 -16.58
C LYS A 405 29.04 10.94 -18.00
N LYS A 406 29.03 11.99 -18.86
CA LYS A 406 28.49 11.89 -20.22
C LYS A 406 29.12 10.81 -21.06
N GLY A 407 30.42 10.53 -20.85
CA GLY A 407 31.11 9.45 -21.56
C GLY A 407 30.50 8.06 -21.33
N SER A 408 29.97 7.82 -20.14
CA SER A 408 29.34 6.53 -19.75
C SER A 408 27.88 6.39 -20.19
N TYR A 409 27.19 7.51 -20.46
CA TYR A 409 25.73 7.54 -20.66
C TYR A 409 25.30 8.24 -21.95
N GLY A 410 26.21 8.80 -22.74
CA GLY A 410 25.90 9.75 -23.82
C GLY A 410 24.92 9.29 -24.90
N SER A 411 24.69 7.99 -25.06
CA SER A 411 23.74 7.41 -26.01
C SER A 411 22.43 6.95 -25.39
N GLU A 412 22.29 7.04 -24.05
CA GLU A 412 21.07 6.56 -23.38
C GLU A 412 19.90 7.52 -23.59
N PRO A 413 18.76 7.04 -24.10
CA PRO A 413 17.57 7.88 -24.23
C PRO A 413 17.06 8.28 -22.82
N ASP A 414 16.53 9.49 -22.72
CA ASP A 414 15.98 10.04 -21.47
C ASP A 414 17.01 10.35 -20.37
N VAL A 415 18.32 10.30 -20.67
CA VAL A 415 19.37 10.79 -19.78
C VAL A 415 19.85 12.17 -20.26
N TYR A 416 19.78 13.13 -19.38
CA TYR A 416 20.17 14.51 -19.61
C TYR A 416 21.40 14.84 -18.78
N PHE A 417 22.17 15.83 -19.21
CA PHE A 417 23.40 16.23 -18.55
C PHE A 417 23.38 17.71 -18.26
N THR A 418 23.96 18.12 -17.13
CA THR A 418 24.23 19.51 -16.84
C THR A 418 25.07 20.11 -17.98
N LYS A 419 24.91 21.42 -18.23
CA LYS A 419 25.71 22.14 -19.25
C LYS A 419 27.11 22.39 -18.73
N ALA A 420 27.24 22.81 -17.47
CA ALA A 420 28.50 22.92 -16.73
C ALA A 420 28.92 21.55 -16.15
N ASN A 421 30.02 21.51 -15.37
CA ASN A 421 30.55 20.25 -14.86
C ASN A 421 29.60 19.54 -13.89
N ASP A 422 28.90 20.31 -13.06
CA ASP A 422 27.92 19.82 -12.08
C ASP A 422 26.77 20.82 -11.92
N TYR A 423 25.81 20.46 -11.06
CA TYR A 423 24.63 21.28 -10.76
C TYR A 423 25.01 22.67 -10.22
N GLU A 424 25.93 22.74 -9.25
CA GLU A 424 26.28 23.99 -8.60
C GLU A 424 26.88 25.00 -9.60
N GLU A 425 27.71 24.52 -10.50
CA GLU A 425 28.30 25.36 -11.55
C GLU A 425 27.25 25.74 -12.59
N ASP A 426 26.40 24.82 -13.00
CA ASP A 426 25.34 25.09 -13.99
C ASP A 426 24.35 26.13 -13.48
N VAL A 427 23.99 26.10 -12.20
CA VAL A 427 23.11 27.09 -11.57
C VAL A 427 23.85 28.43 -11.40
N TYR A 428 25.11 28.41 -10.93
CA TYR A 428 25.89 29.64 -10.74
C TYR A 428 26.05 30.43 -12.06
N ASP A 429 26.34 29.75 -13.15
CA ASP A 429 26.50 30.37 -14.47
C ASP A 429 25.22 30.99 -15.05
N ASN A 430 24.07 30.65 -14.46
CA ASN A 430 22.75 31.16 -14.86
C ASN A 430 22.18 32.21 -13.88
N PHE A 431 22.97 32.68 -12.89
CA PHE A 431 22.62 33.79 -12.02
C PHE A 431 23.05 35.14 -12.58
N LYS A 432 22.24 36.19 -12.34
CA LYS A 432 22.72 37.58 -12.20
C LYS A 432 23.18 37.79 -10.75
N LEU A 433 24.15 38.66 -10.54
CA LEU A 433 24.70 38.94 -9.22
C LEU A 433 23.62 39.32 -8.19
N THR A 434 22.68 40.18 -8.57
CA THR A 434 21.59 40.63 -7.69
C THR A 434 20.73 39.45 -7.18
N ASP A 435 20.42 38.49 -8.02
CA ASP A 435 19.62 37.31 -7.63
C ASP A 435 20.48 36.31 -6.84
N TYR A 436 21.75 36.18 -7.19
CA TYR A 436 22.68 35.36 -6.40
C TYR A 436 22.86 35.90 -4.98
N LEU A 437 22.96 37.24 -4.82
CA LEU A 437 23.02 37.88 -3.50
C LEU A 437 21.76 37.62 -2.66
N LYS A 438 20.57 37.56 -3.27
CA LYS A 438 19.35 37.17 -2.56
C LYS A 438 19.46 35.73 -2.03
N SER A 439 19.97 34.81 -2.83
CA SER A 439 20.20 33.42 -2.37
C SER A 439 21.27 33.34 -1.28
N CYS A 440 22.35 34.13 -1.39
CA CYS A 440 23.39 34.23 -0.36
C CYS A 440 22.83 34.71 0.98
N LYS A 441 21.89 35.66 0.97
CA LYS A 441 21.23 36.13 2.19
C LYS A 441 20.60 35.02 2.98
N GLU A 442 19.94 34.07 2.31
CA GLU A 442 19.30 32.92 2.96
C GLU A 442 20.28 31.79 3.33
N LEU A 443 21.40 31.67 2.60
CA LEU A 443 22.34 30.56 2.78
C LEU A 443 23.48 30.89 3.75
N SER A 444 24.13 32.03 3.60
CA SER A 444 25.40 32.29 4.28
C SER A 444 25.63 33.78 4.66
N GLY A 445 24.67 34.63 4.36
CA GLY A 445 24.80 36.09 4.50
C GLY A 445 25.48 36.76 3.30
N VAL A 446 25.30 38.06 3.20
CA VAL A 446 25.82 38.89 2.08
C VAL A 446 26.97 39.80 2.49
N GLU A 447 27.34 39.81 3.77
CA GLU A 447 28.41 40.63 4.32
C GLU A 447 29.73 40.47 3.58
N PRO A 448 30.15 39.26 3.14
CA PRO A 448 31.39 39.07 2.39
C PRO A 448 31.43 39.82 1.04
N TYR A 449 30.29 40.23 0.52
CA TYR A 449 30.21 40.99 -0.73
C TYR A 449 30.38 42.51 -0.53
N ILE A 450 30.22 43.03 0.67
CA ILE A 450 30.37 44.46 0.97
C ILE A 450 31.75 45.01 0.52
N PRO A 451 32.90 44.39 0.90
CA PRO A 451 34.18 44.87 0.45
C PRO A 451 34.40 44.72 -1.07
N ILE A 452 33.82 43.67 -1.69
CA ILE A 452 33.92 43.45 -3.13
C ILE A 452 33.22 44.57 -3.89
N LEU A 453 31.96 44.85 -3.53
CA LEU A 453 31.14 45.88 -4.18
C LEU A 453 31.73 47.28 -4.00
N ARG A 454 32.29 47.58 -2.82
CA ARG A 454 32.98 48.85 -2.57
C ARG A 454 34.26 49.00 -3.39
N ARG A 455 35.04 47.94 -3.57
CA ARG A 455 36.25 47.97 -4.43
C ARG A 455 35.90 48.27 -5.89
N GLU A 456 34.72 47.85 -6.35
CA GLU A 456 34.20 48.13 -7.68
C GLU A 456 33.52 49.52 -7.80
N GLY A 457 33.67 50.36 -6.77
CA GLY A 457 33.20 51.77 -6.79
C GLY A 457 31.73 51.97 -6.45
N LEU A 458 31.02 50.94 -6.00
CA LEU A 458 29.61 51.07 -5.64
C LEU A 458 29.46 51.73 -4.26
N ASN A 459 28.61 52.74 -4.22
CA ASN A 459 28.30 53.48 -2.99
C ASN A 459 26.91 53.07 -2.49
N PHE A 460 26.85 52.41 -1.33
CA PHE A 460 25.61 51.94 -0.73
C PHE A 460 25.72 51.86 0.80
N ASN A 461 24.57 51.88 1.47
CA ASN A 461 24.50 51.65 2.92
C ASN A 461 24.60 50.13 3.23
N PRO A 462 25.65 49.71 3.99
CA PRO A 462 25.82 48.27 4.30
C PRO A 462 24.66 47.65 5.07
N GLY A 463 24.03 48.41 5.99
CA GLY A 463 22.89 47.88 6.74
C GLY A 463 21.68 47.62 5.84
N GLN A 464 21.35 48.55 4.97
CA GLN A 464 20.26 48.39 4.00
C GLN A 464 20.57 47.27 2.97
N PHE A 465 21.85 47.14 2.59
CA PHE A 465 22.27 46.04 1.71
C PHE A 465 22.08 44.67 2.35
N VAL A 466 22.45 44.51 3.60
CA VAL A 466 22.24 43.25 4.33
C VAL A 466 20.74 42.95 4.50
N GLU A 467 19.93 44.01 4.74
CA GLU A 467 18.47 43.84 4.84
C GLU A 467 17.83 43.48 3.49
N ASN A 468 18.25 44.11 2.42
CA ASN A 468 17.75 43.85 1.07
C ASN A 468 18.85 44.02 0.01
N PRO A 469 19.55 42.93 -0.35
CA PRO A 469 20.64 42.98 -1.33
C PRO A 469 20.20 43.31 -2.75
N ALA A 470 18.91 43.35 -3.05
CA ALA A 470 18.39 43.73 -4.35
C ALA A 470 18.37 45.26 -4.58
N ASN A 471 18.53 46.07 -3.51
CA ASN A 471 18.46 47.55 -3.58
C ASN A 471 19.74 48.20 -4.13
N ILE A 472 20.66 47.43 -4.70
CA ILE A 472 21.86 47.95 -5.33
C ILE A 472 21.67 48.01 -6.84
N GLU A 473 21.83 49.22 -7.42
CA GLU A 473 21.89 49.38 -8.87
C GLU A 473 23.28 48.99 -9.38
N ILE A 474 23.36 47.90 -10.12
CA ILE A 474 24.58 47.39 -10.74
C ILE A 474 24.28 47.12 -12.21
N ASP A 475 25.08 47.69 -13.11
CA ASP A 475 24.94 47.40 -14.54
C ASP A 475 25.31 45.93 -14.87
N ASP A 476 24.77 45.41 -15.96
CA ASP A 476 24.94 44.01 -16.32
C ASP A 476 26.41 43.61 -16.57
N THR A 477 27.24 44.55 -17.07
CA THR A 477 28.68 44.29 -17.33
C THR A 477 29.44 44.08 -16.03
N LEU A 478 29.18 44.94 -15.04
CA LEU A 478 29.79 44.87 -13.73
C LEU A 478 29.30 43.62 -12.94
N GLN A 479 28.00 43.27 -13.06
CA GLN A 479 27.49 42.05 -12.49
C GLN A 479 28.23 40.84 -13.03
N MET A 480 28.38 40.71 -14.34
CA MET A 480 29.10 39.61 -14.99
C MET A 480 30.57 39.58 -14.57
N LYS A 481 31.25 40.70 -14.46
CA LYS A 481 32.64 40.78 -13.99
C LYS A 481 32.78 40.25 -12.59
N ILE A 482 31.95 40.69 -11.65
CA ILE A 482 32.00 40.27 -10.24
C ILE A 482 31.70 38.78 -10.12
N MET A 483 30.69 38.26 -10.84
CA MET A 483 30.36 36.86 -10.85
C MET A 483 31.55 35.99 -11.35
N LEU A 484 32.18 36.40 -12.45
CA LEU A 484 33.31 35.70 -13.03
C LEU A 484 34.55 35.70 -12.11
N GLU A 485 34.92 36.84 -11.55
CA GLU A 485 36.09 36.97 -10.66
C GLU A 485 35.96 36.20 -9.36
N ASN A 486 34.73 35.95 -8.90
CA ASN A 486 34.47 35.23 -7.64
C ASN A 486 34.01 33.77 -7.84
N LYS A 487 33.88 33.29 -9.09
CA LYS A 487 33.30 31.98 -9.42
C LYS A 487 33.94 30.83 -8.64
N ASP A 488 35.25 30.68 -8.67
CA ASP A 488 35.95 29.57 -8.03
C ASP A 488 35.72 29.53 -6.52
N ARG A 489 35.78 30.70 -5.87
CA ARG A 489 35.53 30.81 -4.43
C ARG A 489 34.09 30.44 -4.08
N GLU A 490 33.13 30.92 -4.83
CA GLU A 490 31.71 30.66 -4.55
C GLU A 490 31.34 29.21 -4.88
N LEU A 491 31.85 28.64 -5.96
CA LEU A 491 31.67 27.23 -6.27
C LEU A 491 32.26 26.32 -5.17
N GLN A 492 33.42 26.68 -4.62
CA GLN A 492 34.00 25.93 -3.50
C GLN A 492 33.05 25.93 -2.29
N LYS A 493 32.43 27.08 -1.94
CA LYS A 493 31.43 27.16 -0.87
C LYS A 493 30.15 26.36 -1.19
N LEU A 494 29.67 26.47 -2.42
CA LEU A 494 28.47 25.77 -2.86
C LEU A 494 28.63 24.24 -2.77
N LYS A 495 29.81 23.71 -3.09
CA LYS A 495 30.12 22.29 -3.08
C LYS A 495 30.40 21.70 -1.69
N GLN A 496 30.74 22.53 -0.69
CA GLN A 496 31.11 22.07 0.65
C GLN A 496 29.95 21.48 1.48
N SER A 497 28.70 21.87 1.21
CA SER A 497 27.54 21.43 1.99
C SER A 497 26.33 21.21 1.09
N LYS A 498 26.38 20.12 0.32
CA LYS A 498 25.28 19.73 -0.57
C LYS A 498 24.09 19.21 0.24
N ASN A 499 22.92 19.80 0.06
CA ASN A 499 21.66 19.36 0.63
C ASN A 499 20.46 19.88 -0.16
N ALA A 500 19.29 19.26 0.03
CA ALA A 500 18.08 19.60 -0.71
C ALA A 500 17.59 21.05 -0.46
N ALA A 501 17.69 21.54 0.78
CA ALA A 501 17.28 22.91 1.10
C ALA A 501 18.10 23.94 0.33
N LYS A 502 19.43 23.74 0.25
CA LYS A 502 20.31 24.59 -0.54
C LYS A 502 19.95 24.55 -2.03
N GLY A 503 19.69 23.34 -2.55
CA GLY A 503 19.23 23.18 -3.93
C GLY A 503 17.95 23.95 -4.22
N ALA A 504 16.97 23.87 -3.33
CA ALA A 504 15.70 24.57 -3.43
C ALA A 504 15.86 26.10 -3.39
N ILE A 505 16.69 26.63 -2.46
CA ILE A 505 16.96 28.08 -2.37
C ILE A 505 17.63 28.59 -3.64
N LEU A 506 18.68 27.93 -4.11
CA LEU A 506 19.35 28.32 -5.37
C LEU A 506 18.38 28.28 -6.55
N ALA A 507 17.56 27.23 -6.65
CA ALA A 507 16.56 27.08 -7.70
C ALA A 507 15.46 28.17 -7.63
N GLY A 508 15.12 28.63 -6.43
CA GLY A 508 14.15 29.71 -6.23
C GLY A 508 14.63 31.05 -6.76
N TYR A 509 15.91 31.35 -6.60
CA TYR A 509 16.49 32.66 -6.93
C TYR A 509 17.24 32.70 -8.27
N VAL A 510 17.66 31.58 -8.86
CA VAL A 510 18.41 31.60 -10.11
C VAL A 510 17.67 32.41 -11.19
N THR A 511 18.38 33.32 -11.86
CA THR A 511 17.80 34.25 -12.84
C THR A 511 17.18 33.50 -14.00
N VAL A 512 17.92 32.52 -14.56
CA VAL A 512 17.46 31.68 -15.65
C VAL A 512 17.62 30.21 -15.23
N ILE A 513 16.55 29.42 -15.32
CA ILE A 513 16.63 28.00 -15.05
C ILE A 513 17.63 27.36 -16.01
N PRO A 514 18.59 26.52 -15.53
CA PRO A 514 19.59 25.96 -16.42
C PRO A 514 18.96 25.12 -17.55
N PRO A 515 19.51 25.16 -18.78
CA PRO A 515 18.86 24.61 -19.98
C PRO A 515 18.53 23.12 -19.92
N ALA A 516 19.33 22.32 -19.22
CA ALA A 516 19.07 20.89 -19.06
C ALA A 516 17.78 20.63 -18.27
N PHE A 517 17.56 21.38 -17.19
CA PHE A 517 16.36 21.30 -16.35
C PHE A 517 15.13 21.82 -17.10
N GLN A 518 15.26 22.95 -17.80
CA GLN A 518 14.18 23.46 -18.65
C GLN A 518 13.72 22.42 -19.68
N LYS A 519 14.68 21.73 -20.31
CA LYS A 519 14.39 20.71 -21.35
C LYS A 519 13.61 19.55 -20.76
N ILE A 520 13.99 19.07 -19.57
CA ILE A 520 13.30 17.98 -18.88
C ILE A 520 11.88 18.40 -18.51
N ILE A 521 11.72 19.54 -17.85
CA ILE A 521 10.42 20.01 -17.38
C ILE A 521 9.48 20.27 -18.56
N ASN A 522 9.95 20.89 -19.63
CA ASN A 522 9.16 21.08 -20.87
C ASN A 522 8.74 19.75 -21.50
N LYS A 523 9.57 18.72 -21.42
CA LYS A 523 9.21 17.37 -21.88
C LYS A 523 8.11 16.78 -21.00
N LEU A 524 8.23 16.90 -19.68
CA LEU A 524 7.23 16.41 -18.72
C LEU A 524 5.87 17.10 -18.90
N ILE A 525 5.85 18.43 -19.07
CA ILE A 525 4.62 19.19 -19.35
C ILE A 525 3.88 18.63 -20.60
N LYS A 526 4.62 18.23 -21.62
CA LYS A 526 4.04 17.70 -22.87
C LYS A 526 3.59 16.24 -22.78
N GLU A 527 4.33 15.42 -22.06
CA GLU A 527 4.22 13.96 -22.14
C GLU A 527 3.53 13.31 -20.94
N VAL A 528 3.50 13.98 -19.78
CA VAL A 528 2.82 13.49 -18.56
C VAL A 528 1.56 14.32 -18.34
N LYS A 529 0.44 13.79 -18.81
CA LYS A 529 -0.89 14.41 -18.65
C LYS A 529 -1.65 13.81 -17.48
#